data_b7d5530cec20d997135eb47a6d560c39
#
_entry.id   b7d5530cec20d997135eb47a6d560c39
#
_cell.length_a   1.000
_cell.length_b   1.000
_cell.length_c   1.000
_cell.angle_alpha   90.00
_cell.angle_beta   90.00
_cell.angle_gamma   90.00
#
_symmetry.space_group_name_H-M   'P 1'
#
loop_
_entity.id
_entity.type
_entity.pdbx_description
1 polymer ?
#
loop_
_entity_poly.entity_id
_entity_poly.type
_entity_poly.pdbx_seq_one_letter_code
_entity_poly.pdbx_strand_id
1 'polypeptide(L)'
;MKLYLSYSLLLVMSLFLSSCAIVPLKTIKEDKNALKNSAEQGYLLLAINTDVRISSVELKSDSSFTLNDFVWLNDRNYFFAPLPKGQYTLTKINLFYNGYYELDFDDVSFSFNIAPNQINYGGELRIKRGYGGSASFELINRSSLALEFLEAKYPNILSEKQVIYQGPGNDDFFGLVLNSTSSPILESEQ
;
A
#
# COMPACT_ATOMS: atom_id res chain seq x y z
N MET A 1 18.77 37.94 -35.08
CA MET A 1 17.36 37.58 -34.78
C MET A 1 17.05 36.08 -34.91
N LYS A 2 17.65 35.34 -35.85
CA LYS A 2 17.41 33.86 -36.01
C LYS A 2 17.99 32.99 -34.88
N LEU A 3 19.08 33.42 -34.23
CA LEU A 3 19.71 32.61 -33.15
C LEU A 3 18.87 32.55 -31.87
N TYR A 4 18.22 33.65 -31.46
CA TYR A 4 17.39 33.73 -30.27
C TYR A 4 16.11 32.85 -30.36
N LEU A 5 15.57 32.72 -31.58
CA LEU A 5 14.38 31.89 -31.82
C LEU A 5 14.69 30.40 -31.62
N SER A 6 15.90 29.95 -31.98
CA SER A 6 16.35 28.57 -31.83
C SER A 6 16.56 28.18 -30.37
N TYR A 7 17.11 29.07 -29.54
CA TYR A 7 17.27 28.82 -28.10
C TYR A 7 15.95 28.83 -27.33
N SER A 8 15.01 29.70 -27.72
CA SER A 8 13.66 29.72 -27.13
C SER A 8 12.90 28.43 -27.41
N LEU A 9 13.01 27.86 -28.62
CA LEU A 9 12.37 26.61 -28.99
C LEU A 9 12.96 25.41 -28.23
N LEU A 10 14.29 25.38 -28.03
CA LEU A 10 14.98 24.34 -27.25
C LEU A 10 14.59 24.38 -25.75
N LEU A 11 14.44 25.58 -25.17
CA LEU A 11 14.03 25.75 -23.79
C LEU A 11 12.58 25.28 -23.55
N VAL A 12 11.68 25.57 -24.48
CA VAL A 12 10.28 25.12 -24.41
C VAL A 12 10.18 23.60 -24.57
N MET A 13 10.99 23.00 -25.40
CA MET A 13 10.98 21.55 -25.64
C MET A 13 11.52 20.76 -24.44
N SER A 14 12.40 21.32 -23.62
CA SER A 14 12.91 20.68 -22.40
C SER A 14 11.89 20.63 -21.24
N LEU A 15 10.86 21.45 -21.26
CA LEU A 15 9.82 21.49 -20.23
C LEU A 15 8.75 20.38 -20.38
N PHE A 16 8.69 19.71 -21.53
CA PHE A 16 7.70 18.64 -21.78
C PHE A 16 8.19 17.22 -21.49
N LEU A 17 9.41 17.05 -20.99
CA LEU A 17 9.94 15.72 -20.63
C LEU A 17 9.58 15.34 -19.17
N SER A 18 8.38 15.68 -18.70
CA SER A 18 7.86 15.11 -17.46
C SER A 18 7.50 13.66 -17.71
N SER A 19 8.51 12.79 -17.75
CA SER A 19 8.31 11.34 -17.76
C SER A 19 7.55 10.94 -16.51
N CYS A 20 6.39 10.31 -16.66
CA CYS A 20 5.71 9.62 -15.57
C CYS A 20 6.59 8.45 -15.13
N ALA A 21 7.54 8.70 -14.24
CA ALA A 21 8.39 7.66 -13.67
C ALA A 21 7.57 6.82 -12.68
N ILE A 22 7.57 5.51 -12.86
CA ILE A 22 7.01 4.58 -11.87
C ILE A 22 8.05 4.42 -10.75
N VAL A 23 7.65 4.70 -9.51
CA VAL A 23 8.52 4.66 -8.34
C VAL A 23 8.42 3.28 -7.66
N PRO A 24 9.51 2.50 -7.60
CA PRO A 24 9.50 1.24 -6.88
C PRO A 24 9.46 1.49 -5.37
N LEU A 25 8.53 0.83 -4.68
CA LEU A 25 8.41 0.88 -3.23
C LEU A 25 9.33 -0.16 -2.59
N LYS A 26 10.00 0.25 -1.52
CA LYS A 26 10.85 -0.63 -0.71
C LYS A 26 10.13 -1.04 0.55
N THR A 27 9.98 -2.34 0.74
CA THR A 27 9.40 -2.92 1.96
C THR A 27 10.32 -2.69 3.16
N ILE A 28 9.75 -2.33 4.30
CA ILE A 28 10.42 -2.28 5.59
C ILE A 28 10.66 -3.73 6.02
N LYS A 29 11.93 -4.10 6.22
CA LYS A 29 12.33 -5.50 6.53
C LYS A 29 12.63 -5.73 8.00
N GLU A 30 12.95 -4.67 8.74
CA GLU A 30 13.39 -4.75 10.12
C GLU A 30 12.56 -3.88 11.06
N ASP A 31 12.27 -4.40 12.23
CA ASP A 31 11.53 -3.71 13.29
C ASP A 31 12.45 -2.80 14.16
N LYS A 32 13.63 -2.43 13.65
CA LYS A 32 14.62 -1.69 14.41
C LYS A 32 14.61 -0.18 14.21
N ASN A 33 13.99 0.28 13.17
CA ASN A 33 13.99 1.70 12.84
C ASN A 33 12.64 2.29 13.19
N ALA A 34 12.62 3.13 14.21
CA ALA A 34 11.52 4.06 14.42
C ALA A 34 11.19 4.74 13.09
N LEU A 35 9.98 4.55 12.63
CA LEU A 35 9.51 5.22 11.43
C LEU A 35 9.55 6.71 11.68
N LYS A 36 10.24 7.46 10.81
CA LYS A 36 10.37 8.90 10.96
C LYS A 36 8.99 9.55 11.03
N ASN A 37 8.79 10.41 12.01
CA ASN A 37 7.60 11.25 12.04
C ASN A 37 7.63 12.20 10.84
N SER A 38 6.61 12.13 10.01
CA SER A 38 6.49 12.95 8.81
C SER A 38 5.05 13.40 8.62
N ALA A 39 4.87 14.70 8.40
CA ALA A 39 3.57 15.26 8.04
C ALA A 39 3.16 14.93 6.59
N GLU A 40 4.11 14.46 5.77
CA GLU A 40 3.91 14.21 4.34
C GLU A 40 3.91 12.72 3.99
N GLN A 41 4.24 11.84 4.93
CA GLN A 41 4.31 10.39 4.71
C GLN A 41 3.55 9.61 5.77
N GLY A 42 2.84 8.58 5.33
CA GLY A 42 2.35 7.48 6.16
C GLY A 42 2.98 6.15 5.73
N TYR A 43 2.48 5.08 6.28
CA TYR A 43 2.98 3.73 6.02
C TYR A 43 1.82 2.88 5.53
N LEU A 44 1.98 2.30 4.34
CA LEU A 44 1.04 1.33 3.81
C LEU A 44 1.36 -0.05 4.39
N LEU A 45 0.37 -0.69 4.97
CA LEU A 45 0.31 -2.13 5.14
C LEU A 45 -0.73 -2.68 4.16
N LEU A 46 -0.31 -3.51 3.22
CA LEU A 46 -1.19 -4.18 2.26
C LEU A 46 -0.92 -5.68 2.29
N ALA A 47 -1.97 -6.48 2.45
CA ALA A 47 -1.85 -7.92 2.28
C ALA A 47 -2.20 -8.31 0.85
N ILE A 48 -1.51 -9.33 0.32
CA ILE A 48 -1.81 -9.92 -1.00
C ILE A 48 -1.94 -11.43 -0.82
N ASN A 49 -3.09 -11.98 -1.18
CA ASN A 49 -3.38 -13.39 -1.15
C ASN A 49 -3.71 -13.87 -2.57
N THR A 50 -2.83 -14.66 -3.15
CA THR A 50 -2.93 -15.04 -4.57
C THR A 50 -2.55 -16.50 -4.83
N ASP A 51 -3.24 -17.13 -5.76
CA ASP A 51 -2.86 -18.42 -6.36
C ASP A 51 -2.30 -18.25 -7.79
N VAL A 52 -2.08 -16.99 -8.20
CA VAL A 52 -1.48 -16.62 -9.48
C VAL A 52 -0.07 -16.07 -9.23
N ARG A 53 0.90 -16.42 -10.09
CA ARG A 53 2.26 -15.86 -10.00
C ARG A 53 2.26 -14.44 -10.52
N ILE A 54 2.39 -13.49 -9.62
CA ILE A 54 2.49 -12.06 -9.93
C ILE A 54 3.92 -11.58 -9.79
N SER A 55 4.32 -10.60 -10.58
CA SER A 55 5.64 -9.97 -10.52
C SER A 55 5.59 -8.60 -9.85
N SER A 56 4.50 -7.86 -10.03
CA SER A 56 4.31 -6.58 -9.37
C SER A 56 2.84 -6.18 -9.31
N VAL A 57 2.55 -5.25 -8.41
CA VAL A 57 1.26 -4.54 -8.33
C VAL A 57 1.52 -3.06 -8.44
N GLU A 58 0.74 -2.38 -9.28
CA GLU A 58 0.86 -0.94 -9.49
C GLU A 58 -0.22 -0.19 -8.71
N LEU A 59 0.21 0.89 -8.07
CA LEU A 59 -0.61 1.85 -7.36
C LEU A 59 -0.58 3.17 -8.11
N LYS A 60 -1.70 3.84 -8.20
CA LYS A 60 -1.85 5.17 -8.77
C LYS A 60 -2.33 6.15 -7.72
N SER A 61 -1.69 7.32 -7.70
CA SER A 61 -2.07 8.55 -7.03
C SER A 61 -1.69 9.69 -7.98
N ASP A 62 -1.18 10.82 -7.50
CA ASP A 62 -0.56 11.86 -8.34
C ASP A 62 0.65 11.30 -9.13
N SER A 63 1.31 10.30 -8.56
CA SER A 63 2.39 9.53 -9.18
C SER A 63 2.03 8.04 -9.24
N SER A 64 2.78 7.27 -10.03
CA SER A 64 2.65 5.82 -10.10
C SER A 64 3.71 5.16 -9.25
N PHE A 65 3.32 4.13 -8.49
CA PHE A 65 4.18 3.36 -7.62
C PHE A 65 4.06 1.87 -7.95
N THR A 66 5.10 1.10 -7.68
CA THR A 66 5.04 -0.35 -7.88
C THR A 66 5.58 -1.11 -6.67
N LEU A 67 4.86 -2.17 -6.31
CA LEU A 67 5.23 -3.16 -5.31
C LEU A 67 5.84 -4.35 -6.06
N ASN A 68 7.09 -4.73 -5.81
CA ASN A 68 7.81 -5.76 -6.59
C ASN A 68 8.42 -6.87 -5.75
N ASP A 69 8.45 -6.73 -4.42
CA ASP A 69 9.12 -7.69 -3.53
C ASP A 69 8.25 -8.94 -3.28
N PHE A 70 7.70 -9.55 -4.35
CA PHE A 70 6.91 -10.77 -4.21
C PHE A 70 7.83 -11.99 -4.20
N VAL A 71 7.81 -12.71 -3.10
CA VAL A 71 8.33 -14.07 -3.03
C VAL A 71 7.21 -14.98 -3.56
N TRP A 72 7.55 -15.98 -4.38
CA TRP A 72 6.70 -17.00 -4.98
C TRP A 72 5.64 -17.55 -4.01
N LEU A 73 4.33 -17.32 -4.25
CA LEU A 73 3.36 -17.51 -3.20
C LEU A 73 2.08 -18.20 -3.61
N ASN A 74 1.80 -19.22 -2.84
CA ASN A 74 0.46 -19.75 -2.63
C ASN A 74 -0.14 -19.25 -1.29
N ASP A 75 0.43 -18.20 -0.69
CA ASP A 75 0.07 -17.73 0.64
C ASP A 75 -0.12 -16.22 0.72
N ARG A 76 -0.57 -15.75 1.88
CA ARG A 76 -0.70 -14.33 2.19
C ARG A 76 0.65 -13.69 2.43
N ASN A 77 0.90 -12.59 1.73
CA ASN A 77 2.08 -11.75 1.88
C ASN A 77 1.69 -10.37 2.29
N TYR A 78 2.54 -9.76 3.10
CA TYR A 78 2.35 -8.40 3.55
C TYR A 78 3.41 -7.49 2.97
N PHE A 79 2.93 -6.38 2.41
CA PHE A 79 3.73 -5.23 2.04
C PHE A 79 3.63 -4.19 3.13
N PHE A 80 4.78 -3.76 3.64
CA PHE A 80 4.86 -2.70 4.61
C PHE A 80 5.89 -1.68 4.14
N ALA A 81 5.43 -0.49 3.67
CA ALA A 81 6.30 0.48 3.01
C ALA A 81 5.86 1.93 3.29
N PRO A 82 6.80 2.90 3.34
CA PRO A 82 6.46 4.30 3.42
C PRO A 82 5.88 4.79 2.09
N LEU A 83 4.83 5.61 2.16
CA LEU A 83 4.18 6.27 1.03
C LEU A 83 3.86 7.73 1.35
N PRO A 84 3.89 8.65 0.38
CA PRO A 84 3.31 9.97 0.54
C PRO A 84 1.85 9.90 0.99
N LYS A 85 1.39 10.88 1.77
CA LYS A 85 -0.03 11.01 2.11
C LYS A 85 -0.87 11.20 0.85
N GLY A 86 -2.06 10.63 0.81
CA GLY A 86 -2.97 10.78 -0.32
C GLY A 86 -3.82 9.56 -0.56
N GLN A 87 -4.68 9.65 -1.56
CA GLN A 87 -5.52 8.55 -2.02
C GLN A 87 -4.77 7.74 -3.08
N TYR A 88 -4.87 6.42 -2.97
CA TYR A 88 -4.24 5.45 -3.86
C TYR A 88 -5.27 4.47 -4.40
N THR A 89 -5.11 4.07 -5.65
CA THR A 89 -5.91 3.02 -6.29
C THR A 89 -4.98 1.95 -6.84
N LEU A 90 -5.32 0.69 -6.62
CA LEU A 90 -4.70 -0.46 -7.28
C LEU A 90 -5.14 -0.46 -8.75
N THR A 91 -4.20 -0.44 -9.67
CA THR A 91 -4.53 -0.22 -11.10
C THR A 91 -4.11 -1.35 -12.00
N LYS A 92 -3.05 -2.08 -11.62
CA LYS A 92 -2.50 -3.12 -12.47
C LYS A 92 -1.80 -4.20 -11.67
N ILE A 93 -1.97 -5.42 -12.12
CA ILE A 93 -1.30 -6.59 -11.58
C ILE A 93 -0.52 -7.25 -12.69
N ASN A 94 0.80 -7.16 -12.64
CA ASN A 94 1.69 -7.76 -13.63
C ASN A 94 1.97 -9.21 -13.27
N LEU A 95 1.93 -10.08 -14.28
CA LEU A 95 2.20 -11.50 -14.14
C LEU A 95 3.67 -11.82 -14.37
N PHE A 96 4.15 -12.92 -13.80
CA PHE A 96 5.56 -13.31 -13.90
C PHE A 96 5.99 -13.73 -15.32
N TYR A 97 5.08 -14.37 -16.10
CA TYR A 97 5.40 -14.96 -17.42
C TYR A 97 4.90 -14.14 -18.61
N ASN A 98 4.77 -12.86 -18.50
CA ASN A 98 4.13 -11.95 -19.45
C ASN A 98 2.60 -11.86 -19.28
N GLY A 99 2.11 -10.67 -19.48
CA GLY A 99 0.72 -10.30 -19.31
C GLY A 99 0.47 -9.54 -18.01
N TYR A 100 -0.71 -9.00 -17.94
CA TYR A 100 -1.17 -8.22 -16.80
C TYR A 100 -2.70 -8.25 -16.75
N TYR A 101 -3.22 -7.89 -15.58
CA TYR A 101 -4.63 -7.54 -15.40
C TYR A 101 -4.70 -6.05 -15.08
N GLU A 102 -5.58 -5.33 -15.76
CA GLU A 102 -5.95 -3.96 -15.40
C GLU A 102 -7.16 -4.00 -14.48
N LEU A 103 -7.11 -3.20 -13.41
CA LEU A 103 -8.23 -2.95 -12.53
C LEU A 103 -8.86 -1.63 -12.92
N ASP A 104 -10.19 -1.52 -12.80
CA ASP A 104 -10.91 -0.31 -13.15
C ASP A 104 -10.51 0.83 -12.19
N PHE A 105 -10.05 1.94 -12.74
CA PHE A 105 -9.64 3.12 -11.97
C PHE A 105 -10.79 3.80 -11.24
N ASP A 106 -11.99 3.70 -11.78
CA ASP A 106 -13.18 4.32 -11.22
C ASP A 106 -13.82 3.45 -10.14
N ASP A 107 -13.35 2.22 -9.97
CA ASP A 107 -13.83 1.33 -8.92
C ASP A 107 -13.18 1.67 -7.58
N VAL A 108 -13.92 2.40 -6.74
CA VAL A 108 -13.53 2.75 -5.37
C VAL A 108 -13.25 1.52 -4.48
N SER A 109 -13.71 0.32 -4.90
CA SER A 109 -13.44 -0.94 -4.20
C SER A 109 -11.96 -1.31 -4.14
N PHE A 110 -11.12 -0.72 -5.01
CA PHE A 110 -9.67 -0.94 -5.04
C PHE A 110 -8.88 0.26 -4.52
N SER A 111 -9.52 1.19 -3.84
CA SER A 111 -8.90 2.41 -3.34
C SER A 111 -8.71 2.37 -1.83
N PHE A 112 -7.66 3.06 -1.36
CA PHE A 112 -7.39 3.28 0.06
C PHE A 112 -6.68 4.63 0.25
N ASN A 113 -6.72 5.13 1.48
CA ASN A 113 -6.07 6.40 1.82
C ASN A 113 -4.79 6.16 2.63
N ILE A 114 -3.80 7.05 2.47
CA ILE A 114 -2.59 7.11 3.30
C ILE A 114 -2.63 8.39 4.13
N ALA A 115 -2.98 8.26 5.39
CA ALA A 115 -2.87 9.31 6.36
C ALA A 115 -1.44 9.39 6.92
N PRO A 116 -0.91 10.60 7.22
CA PRO A 116 0.48 10.77 7.60
C PRO A 116 0.77 10.23 9.00
N ASN A 117 2.02 9.86 9.23
CA ASN A 117 2.58 9.48 10.54
C ASN A 117 1.93 8.27 11.23
N GLN A 118 1.21 7.42 10.50
CA GLN A 118 0.55 6.23 11.04
C GLN A 118 0.63 5.07 10.07
N ILE A 119 0.29 3.88 10.52
CA ILE A 119 0.18 2.66 9.72
C ILE A 119 -1.24 2.61 9.16
N ASN A 120 -1.34 2.64 7.84
CA ASN A 120 -2.59 2.59 7.10
C ASN A 120 -2.75 1.20 6.51
N TYR A 121 -3.68 0.42 7.05
CA TYR A 121 -3.99 -0.89 6.48
C TYR A 121 -4.97 -0.72 5.31
N GLY A 122 -4.48 -0.95 4.09
CA GLY A 122 -5.26 -0.80 2.86
C GLY A 122 -6.19 -1.98 2.56
N GLY A 123 -6.06 -3.10 3.30
CA GLY A 123 -6.84 -4.32 3.08
C GLY A 123 -5.99 -5.50 2.59
N GLU A 124 -6.67 -6.58 2.25
CA GLU A 124 -6.10 -7.78 1.58
C GLU A 124 -6.59 -7.82 0.13
N LEU A 125 -5.66 -7.63 -0.82
CA LEU A 125 -5.91 -7.90 -2.23
C LEU A 125 -5.93 -9.42 -2.44
N ARG A 126 -7.11 -9.95 -2.71
CA ARG A 126 -7.32 -11.35 -3.05
C ARG A 126 -7.36 -11.50 -4.56
N ILE A 127 -6.51 -12.38 -5.09
CA ILE A 127 -6.42 -12.70 -6.51
C ILE A 127 -6.65 -14.18 -6.66
N LYS A 128 -7.74 -14.58 -7.32
CA LYS A 128 -8.08 -15.99 -7.55
C LYS A 128 -8.16 -16.29 -9.03
N ARG A 129 -7.51 -17.38 -9.42
CA ARG A 129 -7.55 -17.86 -10.80
C ARG A 129 -8.96 -18.30 -11.15
N GLY A 130 -9.46 -17.80 -12.28
CA GLY A 130 -10.69 -18.23 -12.90
C GLY A 130 -10.45 -19.24 -14.03
N TYR A 131 -11.53 -19.62 -14.69
CA TYR A 131 -11.50 -20.49 -15.86
C TYR A 131 -11.02 -19.73 -17.09
N GLY A 132 -10.27 -20.42 -17.99
CA GLY A 132 -9.85 -19.83 -19.29
C GLY A 132 -8.84 -18.70 -19.19
N GLY A 133 -8.07 -18.59 -18.10
CA GLY A 133 -7.06 -17.54 -17.92
C GLY A 133 -7.61 -16.25 -17.30
N SER A 134 -8.89 -16.20 -16.92
CA SER A 134 -9.47 -15.11 -16.14
C SER A 134 -8.94 -15.12 -14.70
N ALA A 135 -9.15 -14.01 -13.99
CA ALA A 135 -8.96 -13.92 -12.55
C ALA A 135 -10.07 -13.07 -11.92
N SER A 136 -10.38 -13.33 -10.65
CA SER A 136 -11.21 -12.47 -9.83
C SER A 136 -10.34 -11.70 -8.86
N PHE A 137 -10.74 -10.47 -8.57
CA PHE A 137 -10.02 -9.54 -7.70
C PHE A 137 -10.99 -9.00 -6.66
N GLU A 138 -10.53 -8.96 -5.42
CA GLU A 138 -11.27 -8.39 -4.30
C GLU A 138 -10.29 -7.69 -3.37
N LEU A 139 -10.62 -6.50 -2.90
CA LEU A 139 -9.92 -5.86 -1.79
C LEU A 139 -10.82 -5.94 -0.57
N ILE A 140 -10.44 -6.77 0.40
CA ILE A 140 -11.26 -7.10 1.55
C ILE A 140 -10.59 -6.71 2.86
N ASN A 141 -11.39 -6.46 3.88
CA ASN A 141 -10.90 -6.21 5.22
C ASN A 141 -10.52 -7.53 5.92
N ARG A 142 -9.30 -7.57 6.49
CA ARG A 142 -8.78 -8.62 7.35
C ARG A 142 -7.94 -8.02 8.49
N SER A 143 -8.50 -7.00 9.16
CA SER A 143 -7.80 -6.22 10.19
C SER A 143 -7.21 -7.07 11.30
N SER A 144 -7.90 -8.14 11.74
CA SER A 144 -7.39 -9.04 12.78
C SER A 144 -6.09 -9.75 12.36
N LEU A 145 -6.02 -10.22 11.12
CA LEU A 145 -4.83 -10.89 10.59
C LEU A 145 -3.68 -9.90 10.31
N ALA A 146 -4.03 -8.66 9.95
CA ALA A 146 -3.05 -7.59 9.80
C ALA A 146 -2.43 -7.20 11.15
N LEU A 147 -3.23 -7.16 12.22
CA LEU A 147 -2.74 -6.90 13.58
C LEU A 147 -1.82 -8.03 14.04
N GLU A 148 -2.23 -9.29 13.91
CA GLU A 148 -1.41 -10.46 14.23
C GLU A 148 -0.04 -10.41 13.53
N PHE A 149 -0.02 -10.05 12.25
CA PHE A 149 1.22 -9.87 11.50
C PHE A 149 2.10 -8.76 12.07
N LEU A 150 1.52 -7.59 12.41
CA LEU A 150 2.26 -6.47 13.00
C LEU A 150 2.82 -6.83 14.38
N GLU A 151 2.04 -7.47 15.23
CA GLU A 151 2.46 -7.94 16.56
C GLU A 151 3.63 -8.93 16.46
N ALA A 152 3.55 -9.88 15.53
CA ALA A 152 4.59 -10.88 15.34
C ALA A 152 5.88 -10.33 14.70
N LYS A 153 5.76 -9.39 13.74
CA LYS A 153 6.88 -8.95 12.90
C LYS A 153 7.42 -7.58 13.24
N TYR A 154 6.58 -6.68 13.74
CA TYR A 154 6.91 -5.26 13.94
C TYR A 154 6.39 -4.71 15.27
N PRO A 155 6.62 -5.40 16.42
CA PRO A 155 6.09 -4.99 17.72
C PRO A 155 6.60 -3.60 18.14
N ASN A 156 7.87 -3.25 17.84
CA ASN A 156 8.40 -1.94 18.20
C ASN A 156 7.73 -0.81 17.40
N ILE A 157 7.59 -1.00 16.08
CA ILE A 157 6.90 -0.04 15.23
C ILE A 157 5.43 0.09 15.63
N LEU A 158 4.78 -1.02 15.94
CA LEU A 158 3.39 -1.04 16.40
C LEU A 158 3.20 -0.27 17.71
N SER A 159 4.17 -0.31 18.62
CA SER A 159 4.12 0.45 19.88
C SER A 159 4.26 1.97 19.69
N GLU A 160 4.85 2.41 18.59
CA GLU A 160 5.13 3.82 18.30
C GLU A 160 4.10 4.48 17.36
N LYS A 161 3.36 3.69 16.58
CA LYS A 161 2.47 4.19 15.53
C LYS A 161 1.06 3.65 15.66
N GLN A 162 0.11 4.56 15.56
CA GLN A 162 -1.29 4.19 15.43
C GLN A 162 -1.52 3.38 14.15
N VAL A 163 -2.35 2.35 14.24
CA VAL A 163 -2.82 1.58 13.08
C VAL A 163 -4.27 1.92 12.82
N ILE A 164 -4.59 2.18 11.55
CA ILE A 164 -5.96 2.44 11.12
C ILE A 164 -6.28 1.65 9.84
N TYR A 165 -7.53 1.24 9.68
CA TYR A 165 -8.03 0.71 8.43
C TYR A 165 -8.38 1.86 7.48
N GLN A 166 -7.91 1.77 6.23
CA GLN A 166 -8.09 2.81 5.22
C GLN A 166 -8.55 2.24 3.86
N GLY A 167 -8.86 0.95 3.83
CA GLY A 167 -9.42 0.28 2.65
C GLY A 167 -10.92 0.55 2.47
N PRO A 168 -11.57 -0.13 1.51
CA PRO A 168 -13.00 0.02 1.24
C PRO A 168 -13.88 -0.34 2.44
N GLY A 169 -14.89 0.47 2.70
CA GLY A 169 -15.78 0.33 3.85
C GLY A 169 -15.22 0.97 5.13
N ASN A 170 -15.98 0.82 6.21
CA ASN A 170 -15.59 1.34 7.53
C ASN A 170 -15.23 0.20 8.46
N ASP A 171 -14.15 0.37 9.22
CA ASP A 171 -13.74 -0.55 10.28
C ASP A 171 -12.94 0.19 11.35
N ASP A 172 -13.41 0.13 12.58
CA ASP A 172 -12.77 0.69 13.77
C ASP A 172 -12.11 -0.38 14.67
N PHE A 173 -11.92 -1.59 14.13
CA PHE A 173 -11.31 -2.73 14.83
C PHE A 173 -10.01 -2.38 15.55
N PHE A 174 -9.06 -1.72 14.88
CA PHE A 174 -7.79 -1.34 15.50
C PHE A 174 -7.97 -0.38 16.68
N GLY A 175 -8.88 0.60 16.55
CA GLY A 175 -9.22 1.53 17.64
C GLY A 175 -9.80 0.82 18.84
N LEU A 176 -10.68 -0.15 18.63
CA LEU A 176 -11.31 -0.92 19.70
C LEU A 176 -10.30 -1.84 20.41
N VAL A 177 -9.49 -2.57 19.65
CA VAL A 177 -8.57 -3.57 20.23
C VAL A 177 -7.38 -2.91 20.90
N LEU A 178 -6.70 -1.97 20.22
CA LEU A 178 -5.47 -1.36 20.75
C LEU A 178 -5.74 -0.42 21.94
N ASN A 179 -6.89 0.28 21.96
CA ASN A 179 -7.25 1.12 23.09
C ASN A 179 -7.72 0.31 24.31
N SER A 180 -8.34 -0.85 24.11
CA SER A 180 -8.75 -1.73 25.21
C SER A 180 -7.55 -2.33 25.96
N THR A 181 -6.44 -2.55 25.27
CA THR A 181 -5.21 -3.11 25.86
C THR A 181 -4.44 -2.08 26.70
N SER A 182 -4.70 -0.78 26.50
CA SER A 182 -4.06 0.31 27.24
C SER A 182 -4.81 0.75 28.51
N SER A 183 -5.98 0.21 28.78
CA SER A 183 -6.71 0.48 30.04
C SER A 183 -6.14 -0.41 31.17
N PRO A 184 -5.56 0.16 32.25
CA PRO A 184 -5.15 -0.64 33.38
C PRO A 184 -6.39 -1.32 33.99
N ILE A 185 -6.29 -2.63 34.21
CA ILE A 185 -7.26 -3.38 35.00
C ILE A 185 -7.25 -2.71 36.39
N LEU A 186 -8.30 -1.98 36.71
CA LEU A 186 -8.55 -1.57 38.10
C LEU A 186 -8.84 -2.86 38.85
N GLU A 187 -7.82 -3.42 39.51
CA GLU A 187 -8.02 -4.44 40.53
C GLU A 187 -8.95 -3.84 41.58
N SER A 188 -10.19 -4.31 41.58
CA SER A 188 -11.11 -4.07 42.68
C SER A 188 -10.62 -4.92 43.86
N GLU A 189 -9.81 -4.32 44.76
CA GLU A 189 -9.61 -4.84 46.09
C GLU A 189 -10.97 -4.87 46.79
N GLN A 190 -11.39 -6.07 47.16
CA GLN A 190 -12.37 -6.33 48.19
C GLN A 190 -11.66 -6.96 49.39
#